data_80643bb8253c4638a4ac0f03e5352ce8
#
_entry.id   80643bb8253c4638a4ac0f03e5352ce8
#
_cell.length_a   1.000
_cell.length_b   1.000
_cell.length_c   1.000
_cell.angle_alpha   90.00
_cell.angle_beta   90.00
_cell.angle_gamma   90.00
#
_symmetry.space_group_name_H-M   'P 1'
#
loop_
_entity.id
_entity.type
_entity.pdbx_description
1 polymer ?
#
loop_
_entity_poly.entity_id
_entity_poly.type
_entity_poly.pdbx_seq_one_letter_code
_entity_poly.pdbx_strand_id
1 'polypeptide(L)'
;MAIHIPLKDRWYFYTHLGGIMITVTVKDKKISMSGHACRKDSSGIDRACAAVSALTYNLINSLRDLTGDRIRADTGSGMTVIEWENLSDGGKLLIDSWFLGLTDINREYNCIEFQ
;
A
#
# COMPACT_ATOMS: atom_id res chain seq x y z
N MET A 1 13.07 -13.13 -2.25
CA MET A 1 14.08 -12.37 -1.48
C MET A 1 13.97 -10.89 -1.78
N ALA A 2 14.02 -10.07 -0.76
CA ALA A 2 13.97 -8.63 -0.93
C ALA A 2 15.29 -8.10 -1.50
N ILE A 3 15.20 -7.11 -2.39
CA ILE A 3 16.38 -6.44 -2.92
C ILE A 3 16.73 -5.30 -1.96
N HIS A 4 17.95 -5.32 -1.45
CA HIS A 4 18.44 -4.24 -0.61
C HIS A 4 19.12 -3.19 -1.48
N ILE A 5 18.56 -1.99 -1.50
CA ILE A 5 19.13 -0.84 -2.20
C ILE A 5 19.63 0.15 -1.15
N PRO A 6 20.93 0.47 -1.12
CA PRO A 6 21.43 1.47 -0.19
C PRO A 6 20.66 2.79 -0.32
N LEU A 7 20.51 3.49 0.80
CA LEU A 7 19.72 4.72 0.84
C LEU A 7 20.16 5.75 -0.21
N LYS A 8 21.47 5.89 -0.42
CA LYS A 8 22.02 6.83 -1.41
C LYS A 8 21.65 6.48 -2.85
N ASP A 9 21.35 5.20 -3.14
CA ASP A 9 21.02 4.74 -4.49
C ASP A 9 19.53 4.66 -4.74
N ARG A 10 18.70 4.73 -3.69
CA ARG A 10 17.24 4.61 -3.82
C ARG A 10 16.66 5.70 -4.70
N TRP A 11 17.14 6.92 -4.54
CA TRP A 11 16.68 8.04 -5.34
C TRP A 11 16.97 7.83 -6.83
N TYR A 12 18.15 7.31 -7.16
CA TYR A 12 18.54 7.01 -8.54
C TYR A 12 17.57 5.98 -9.15
N PHE A 13 17.34 4.86 -8.45
CA PHE A 13 16.41 3.84 -8.94
C PHE A 13 14.99 4.38 -9.08
N TYR A 14 14.55 5.15 -8.11
CA TYR A 14 13.21 5.73 -8.15
C TYR A 14 13.02 6.63 -9.37
N THR A 15 13.99 7.49 -9.66
CA THR A 15 13.89 8.45 -10.76
C THR A 15 14.12 7.81 -12.13
N HIS A 16 14.95 6.75 -12.20
CA HIS A 16 15.33 6.14 -13.48
C HIS A 16 14.52 4.90 -13.84
N LEU A 17 13.97 4.19 -12.86
CA LEU A 17 13.19 2.98 -13.08
C LEU A 17 11.68 3.18 -12.92
N GLY A 18 11.23 4.42 -12.71
CA GLY A 18 9.82 4.75 -12.73
C GLY A 18 9.00 4.15 -11.58
N GLY A 19 9.54 4.21 -10.37
CA GLY A 19 8.78 3.80 -9.20
C GLY A 19 8.90 2.32 -8.85
N ILE A 20 10.06 1.96 -8.32
CA ILE A 20 10.28 0.61 -7.78
C ILE A 20 9.74 0.45 -6.37
N MET A 21 9.13 1.50 -5.81
CA MET A 21 8.57 1.52 -4.46
C MET A 21 7.10 1.92 -4.52
N ILE A 22 6.33 1.31 -3.64
CA ILE A 22 4.99 1.78 -3.35
C ILE A 22 5.10 2.81 -2.23
N THR A 23 4.60 4.01 -2.48
CA THR A 23 4.60 5.07 -1.47
C THR A 23 3.25 5.10 -0.79
N VAL A 24 3.25 5.00 0.54
CA VAL A 24 2.05 5.05 1.36
C VAL A 24 2.10 6.32 2.21
N THR A 25 1.11 7.17 2.05
CA THR A 25 0.98 8.41 2.83
C THR A 25 -0.31 8.34 3.63
N VAL A 26 -0.20 8.50 4.95
CA VAL A 26 -1.36 8.53 5.84
C VAL A 26 -1.45 9.92 6.44
N LYS A 27 -2.56 10.58 6.18
CA LYS A 27 -2.89 11.88 6.75
C LYS A 27 -4.18 11.78 7.53
N ASP A 28 -4.55 12.85 8.20
CA ASP A 28 -5.84 12.90 8.86
C ASP A 28 -6.94 12.67 7.81
N LYS A 29 -7.74 11.64 8.04
CA LYS A 29 -8.91 11.27 7.19
C LYS A 29 -8.57 10.84 5.77
N LYS A 30 -7.31 10.46 5.49
CA LYS A 30 -6.92 10.08 4.13
C LYS A 30 -5.73 9.15 4.10
N ILE A 31 -5.84 8.11 3.27
CA ILE A 31 -4.73 7.23 2.91
C ILE A 31 -4.51 7.35 1.41
N SER A 32 -3.28 7.55 1.00
CA SER A 32 -2.89 7.56 -0.42
C SER A 32 -1.80 6.54 -0.65
N MET A 33 -1.92 5.80 -1.75
CA MET A 33 -0.88 4.88 -2.20
C MET A 33 -0.59 5.15 -3.66
N SER A 34 0.69 5.12 -4.02
CA SER A 34 1.11 5.30 -5.41
C SER A 34 2.37 4.48 -5.69
N GLY A 35 2.58 4.16 -6.96
CA GLY A 35 3.77 3.47 -7.42
C GLY A 35 3.55 1.97 -7.57
N HIS A 36 4.64 1.28 -7.90
CA HIS A 36 4.67 -0.16 -8.12
C HIS A 36 5.85 -0.77 -7.36
N ALA A 37 5.66 -2.00 -6.88
CA ALA A 37 6.70 -2.71 -6.16
C ALA A 37 7.85 -3.13 -7.07
N CYS A 38 7.58 -3.46 -8.33
CA CYS A 38 8.54 -3.91 -9.33
C CYS A 38 9.40 -5.07 -8.82
N ARG A 39 8.75 -6.06 -8.20
CA ARG A 39 9.39 -7.25 -7.63
C ARG A 39 8.96 -8.50 -8.38
N LYS A 40 8.96 -8.45 -9.72
CA LYS A 40 8.58 -9.60 -10.56
C LYS A 40 9.56 -10.75 -10.38
N ASP A 41 9.01 -11.95 -10.28
CA ASP A 41 9.80 -13.18 -10.23
C ASP A 41 10.14 -13.65 -11.66
N SER A 42 10.77 -14.83 -11.77
CA SER A 42 11.16 -15.40 -13.07
C SER A 42 9.98 -15.68 -13.99
N SER A 43 8.76 -15.85 -13.45
CA SER A 43 7.55 -16.04 -14.24
C SER A 43 6.86 -14.73 -14.63
N GLY A 44 7.40 -13.59 -14.21
CA GLY A 44 6.83 -12.28 -14.47
C GLY A 44 5.76 -11.85 -13.49
N ILE A 45 5.56 -12.58 -12.41
CA ILE A 45 4.56 -12.29 -11.38
C ILE A 45 5.17 -11.41 -10.30
N ASP A 46 4.51 -10.31 -9.99
CA ASP A 46 4.88 -9.43 -8.89
C ASP A 46 4.02 -9.78 -7.67
N ARG A 47 4.57 -10.62 -6.81
CA ARG A 47 3.85 -11.10 -5.61
C ARG A 47 3.65 -9.98 -4.60
N ALA A 48 4.60 -9.05 -4.52
CA ALA A 48 4.48 -7.92 -3.60
C ALA A 48 3.32 -7.01 -4.01
N CYS A 49 3.20 -6.67 -5.29
CA CYS A 49 2.07 -5.90 -5.79
C CYS A 49 0.75 -6.61 -5.55
N ALA A 50 0.69 -7.90 -5.83
CA ALA A 50 -0.52 -8.71 -5.63
C ALA A 50 -0.92 -8.71 -4.15
N ALA A 51 0.04 -8.89 -3.24
CA ALA A 51 -0.23 -8.91 -1.80
C ALA A 51 -0.73 -7.55 -1.31
N VAL A 52 -0.09 -6.46 -1.70
CA VAL A 52 -0.51 -5.11 -1.31
C VAL A 52 -1.91 -4.81 -1.84
N SER A 53 -2.18 -5.17 -3.09
CA SER A 53 -3.49 -4.96 -3.71
C SER A 53 -4.58 -5.75 -2.98
N ALA A 54 -4.32 -7.02 -2.67
CA ALA A 54 -5.29 -7.86 -1.96
C ALA A 54 -5.64 -7.28 -0.58
N LEU A 55 -4.63 -6.87 0.18
CA LEU A 55 -4.84 -6.26 1.49
C LEU A 55 -5.62 -4.94 1.40
N THR A 56 -5.33 -4.15 0.37
CA THR A 56 -5.94 -2.83 0.21
C THR A 56 -7.40 -2.94 -0.24
N TYR A 57 -7.70 -3.83 -1.18
CA TYR A 57 -9.09 -4.09 -1.55
C TYR A 57 -9.88 -4.69 -0.39
N ASN A 58 -9.25 -5.57 0.38
CA ASN A 58 -9.88 -6.12 1.57
C ASN A 58 -10.22 -5.01 2.58
N LEU A 59 -9.29 -4.07 2.80
CA LEU A 59 -9.55 -2.92 3.68
C LEU A 59 -10.76 -2.12 3.22
N ILE A 60 -10.80 -1.76 1.93
CA ILE A 60 -11.90 -0.97 1.37
C ILE A 60 -13.23 -1.68 1.57
N ASN A 61 -13.30 -2.94 1.19
CA ASN A 61 -14.53 -3.72 1.29
C ASN A 61 -14.94 -3.95 2.74
N SER A 62 -13.98 -4.18 3.63
CA SER A 62 -14.25 -4.40 5.05
C SER A 62 -14.79 -3.12 5.71
N LEU A 63 -14.22 -1.97 5.39
CA LEU A 63 -14.73 -0.69 5.90
C LEU A 63 -16.18 -0.47 5.49
N ARG A 64 -16.53 -0.77 4.25
CA ARG A 64 -17.88 -0.61 3.74
C ARG A 64 -18.86 -1.63 4.31
N ASP A 65 -18.45 -2.90 4.31
CA ASP A 65 -19.38 -4.01 4.54
C ASP A 65 -19.42 -4.45 6.00
N LEU A 66 -18.35 -4.30 6.74
CA LEU A 66 -18.27 -4.78 8.13
C LEU A 66 -18.51 -3.68 9.16
N THR A 67 -18.11 -2.45 8.87
CA THR A 67 -18.25 -1.36 9.83
C THR A 67 -19.41 -0.42 9.47
N GLY A 68 -19.79 -0.37 8.21
CA GLY A 68 -20.76 0.60 7.73
C GLY A 68 -20.20 2.02 7.67
N ASP A 69 -18.90 2.20 7.82
CA ASP A 69 -18.31 3.52 7.72
C ASP A 69 -18.44 4.07 6.30
N ARG A 70 -18.71 5.35 6.22
CA ARG A 70 -18.78 6.04 4.93
C ARG A 70 -17.39 6.41 4.50
N ILE A 71 -16.94 5.79 3.42
CA ILE A 71 -15.64 6.08 2.84
C ILE A 71 -15.79 6.38 1.36
N ARG A 72 -14.84 7.14 0.85
CA ARG A 72 -14.64 7.31 -0.59
C ARG A 72 -13.36 6.60 -0.96
N ALA A 73 -13.43 5.70 -1.91
CA ALA A 73 -12.26 4.98 -2.40
C ALA A 73 -12.16 5.18 -3.89
N ASP A 74 -10.98 5.58 -4.35
CA ASP A 74 -10.68 5.76 -5.75
C ASP A 74 -9.44 4.92 -6.07
N THR A 75 -9.61 3.96 -6.96
CA THR A 75 -8.55 3.06 -7.36
C THR A 75 -8.31 3.19 -8.85
N GLY A 76 -7.09 3.57 -9.21
CA GLY A 76 -6.67 3.66 -10.59
C GLY A 76 -5.37 2.93 -10.81
N SER A 77 -4.85 2.98 -12.02
CA SER A 77 -3.57 2.35 -12.34
C SER A 77 -2.45 3.01 -11.54
N GLY A 78 -1.85 2.25 -10.63
CA GLY A 78 -0.73 2.72 -9.83
C GLY A 78 -1.07 3.73 -8.75
N MET A 79 -2.39 3.94 -8.45
CA MET A 79 -2.78 4.88 -7.43
C MET A 79 -4.07 4.46 -6.73
N THR A 80 -4.10 4.62 -5.42
CA THR A 80 -5.28 4.37 -4.60
C THR A 80 -5.40 5.46 -3.55
N VAL A 81 -6.63 5.98 -3.39
CA VAL A 81 -6.92 6.98 -2.36
C VAL A 81 -8.15 6.52 -1.60
N ILE A 82 -8.08 6.53 -0.28
CA ILE A 82 -9.19 6.22 0.62
C ILE A 82 -9.40 7.42 1.53
N GLU A 83 -10.60 7.96 1.55
CA GLU A 83 -10.95 9.13 2.36
C GLU A 83 -12.18 8.86 3.20
N TRP A 84 -12.25 9.50 4.36
CA TRP A 84 -13.38 9.40 5.28
C TRP A 84 -13.54 10.70 6.07
N GLU A 85 -14.74 10.90 6.61
CA GLU A 85 -14.99 11.99 7.57
C GLU A 85 -14.82 11.51 8.99
N ASN A 86 -15.45 10.38 9.31
CA ASN A 86 -15.42 9.78 10.64
C ASN A 86 -15.23 8.27 10.50
N LEU A 87 -14.37 7.70 11.31
CA LEU A 87 -14.21 6.26 11.39
C LEU A 87 -14.70 5.75 12.74
N SER A 88 -15.42 4.62 12.69
CA SER A 88 -15.74 3.87 13.89
C SER A 88 -14.45 3.26 14.48
N ASP A 89 -14.55 2.77 15.72
CA ASP A 89 -13.44 2.04 16.34
C ASP A 89 -13.07 0.81 15.51
N GLY A 90 -14.07 0.12 14.96
CA GLY A 90 -13.84 -1.00 14.05
C GLY A 90 -13.09 -0.58 12.80
N GLY A 91 -13.44 0.56 12.22
CA GLY A 91 -12.74 1.10 11.06
C GLY A 91 -11.28 1.42 11.35
N LYS A 92 -11.00 2.00 12.49
CA LYS A 92 -9.64 2.28 12.93
C LYS A 92 -8.85 1.00 13.12
N LEU A 93 -9.46 -0.03 13.71
CA LEU A 93 -8.83 -1.33 13.89
C LEU A 93 -8.49 -1.98 12.54
N LEU A 94 -9.39 -1.89 11.57
CA LEU A 94 -9.14 -2.42 10.23
C LEU A 94 -7.96 -1.73 9.54
N ILE A 95 -7.84 -0.43 9.70
CA ILE A 95 -6.71 0.33 9.16
C ILE A 95 -5.40 -0.09 9.84
N ASP A 96 -5.43 -0.27 11.16
CA ASP A 96 -4.25 -0.74 11.89
C ASP A 96 -3.84 -2.13 11.43
N SER A 97 -4.79 -3.02 11.21
CA SER A 97 -4.56 -4.37 10.68
C SER A 97 -3.94 -4.32 9.28
N TRP A 98 -4.45 -3.46 8.42
CA TRP A 98 -3.90 -3.25 7.09
C TRP A 98 -2.45 -2.77 7.17
N PHE A 99 -2.18 -1.83 8.06
CA PHE A 99 -0.82 -1.31 8.26
C PHE A 99 0.15 -2.40 8.70
N LEU A 100 -0.27 -3.27 9.61
CA LEU A 100 0.52 -4.44 10.02
C LEU A 100 0.83 -5.34 8.84
N GLY A 101 -0.18 -5.63 8.01
CA GLY A 101 0.00 -6.46 6.81
C GLY A 101 1.01 -5.84 5.84
N LEU A 102 0.92 -4.53 5.61
CA LEU A 102 1.88 -3.83 4.76
C LEU A 102 3.30 -3.91 5.34
N THR A 103 3.43 -3.78 6.65
CA THR A 103 4.73 -3.89 7.31
C THR A 103 5.34 -5.28 7.12
N ASP A 104 4.52 -6.32 7.21
CA ASP A 104 4.97 -7.70 6.98
C ASP A 104 5.42 -7.91 5.53
N ILE A 105 4.67 -7.39 4.57
CA ILE A 105 5.05 -7.44 3.16
C ILE A 105 6.37 -6.70 2.95
N ASN A 106 6.53 -5.55 3.58
CA ASN A 106 7.73 -4.74 3.43
C ASN A 106 8.97 -5.40 4.00
N ARG A 107 8.83 -6.21 5.06
CA ARG A 107 9.95 -6.99 5.59
C ARG A 107 10.47 -7.98 4.58
N GLU A 108 9.58 -8.59 3.81
CA GLU A 108 9.95 -9.59 2.82
C GLU A 108 10.50 -8.96 1.55
N TYR A 109 9.85 -7.92 1.05
CA TYR A 109 10.12 -7.41 -0.30
C TYR A 109 10.83 -6.06 -0.32
N ASN A 110 10.86 -5.34 0.80
CA ASN A 110 11.45 -4.00 0.88
C ASN A 110 10.98 -3.09 -0.27
N CYS A 111 9.66 -3.00 -0.41
CA CYS A 111 9.04 -2.34 -1.57
C CYS A 111 8.09 -1.20 -1.19
N ILE A 112 7.96 -0.88 0.09
CA ILE A 112 7.02 0.14 0.55
C ILE A 112 7.77 1.22 1.31
N GLU A 113 7.47 2.46 0.96
CA GLU A 113 7.95 3.64 1.67
C GLU A 113 6.75 4.32 2.33
N PHE A 114 6.82 4.47 3.65
CA PHE A 114 5.79 5.14 4.42
C PHE A 114 6.17 6.61 4.63
N GLN A 115 5.25 7.50 4.33
CA GLN A 115 5.44 8.95 4.49
C GLN A 115 4.39 9.58 5.40
#